data_8444cbce0be6377b5fc7583117dab949
#
_entry.id   8444cbce0be6377b5fc7583117dab949
#
_cell.length_a   1.000
_cell.length_b   1.000
_cell.length_c   1.000
_cell.angle_alpha   90.00
_cell.angle_beta   90.00
_cell.angle_gamma   90.00
#
_symmetry.space_group_name_H-M   'P 1'
#
loop_
_entity.id
_entity.type
_entity.pdbx_description
1 polymer ?
#
loop_
_entity_poly.entity_id
_entity_poly.type
_entity_poly.pdbx_seq_one_letter_code
_entity_poly.pdbx_strand_id
1 'polypeptide(L)'
;MTEISTVDRGPRVVARSVTVNAPAEELFGLVNDPSKHGLVDGSGTVQDNVKGPSALSQGAKFTTAMRMYGVSYRITCTVTDHVDTPEHKVVEWAHPAGHRWRWEFTPTADGRTEVTESFDNRKSKLGKFFEIAGIADQNARGITETLSGLAARYEGES
;
A
#
# COMPACT_ATOMS: atom_id res chain seq x y z
N MET A 1 18.49 -12.34 -3.21
CA MET A 1 17.62 -12.27 -2.00
C MET A 1 17.22 -10.81 -1.79
N THR A 2 15.93 -10.56 -1.66
CA THR A 2 15.41 -9.20 -1.52
C THR A 2 15.23 -8.87 -0.04
N GLU A 3 15.76 -7.74 0.38
CA GLU A 3 15.73 -7.31 1.76
C GLU A 3 14.70 -6.20 1.94
N ILE A 4 13.84 -6.35 2.95
CA ILE A 4 12.85 -5.35 3.32
C ILE A 4 13.48 -4.44 4.38
N SER A 5 13.50 -3.14 4.08
CA SER A 5 14.10 -2.14 4.97
C SER A 5 13.02 -1.38 5.74
N THR A 6 13.33 -1.05 7.00
CA THR A 6 12.50 -0.15 7.79
C THR A 6 12.81 1.29 7.38
N VAL A 7 11.77 2.09 7.15
CA VAL A 7 11.89 3.51 6.85
C VAL A 7 11.29 4.29 8.02
N ASP A 8 12.06 5.23 8.55
CA ASP A 8 11.61 6.07 9.67
C ASP A 8 10.91 7.31 9.11
N ARG A 9 9.61 7.42 9.34
CA ARG A 9 8.77 8.53 8.94
C ARG A 9 8.17 9.25 10.15
N GLY A 10 8.74 9.02 11.35
CA GLY A 10 8.28 9.62 12.59
C GLY A 10 7.26 8.76 13.33
N PRO A 11 6.77 9.24 14.49
CA PRO A 11 5.81 8.49 15.31
C PRO A 11 4.49 8.29 14.58
N ARG A 12 3.83 7.16 14.85
CA ARG A 12 2.54 6.76 14.28
C ARG A 12 2.55 6.54 12.76
N VAL A 13 3.74 6.43 12.16
CA VAL A 13 3.88 6.04 10.76
C VAL A 13 4.71 4.76 10.70
N VAL A 14 4.15 3.75 10.09
CA VAL A 14 4.87 2.50 9.79
C VAL A 14 5.22 2.53 8.31
N ALA A 15 6.50 2.41 7.98
CA ALA A 15 6.95 2.41 6.59
C ALA A 15 8.03 1.36 6.37
N ARG A 16 7.95 0.68 5.24
CA ARG A 16 8.92 -0.32 4.79
C ARG A 16 9.19 -0.11 3.32
N SER A 17 10.40 -0.44 2.88
CA SER A 17 10.77 -0.37 1.47
C SER A 17 11.45 -1.63 1.01
N VAL A 18 11.39 -1.86 -0.30
CA VAL A 18 12.03 -2.97 -0.98
C VAL A 18 12.37 -2.56 -2.40
N THR A 19 13.44 -3.10 -2.95
CA THR A 19 13.75 -2.93 -4.38
C THR A 19 13.18 -4.11 -5.15
N VAL A 20 12.35 -3.81 -6.14
CA VAL A 20 11.64 -4.80 -6.94
C VAL A 20 12.20 -4.79 -8.37
N ASN A 21 12.42 -5.97 -8.94
CA ASN A 21 12.97 -6.14 -10.28
C ASN A 21 11.89 -5.98 -11.37
N ALA A 22 11.31 -4.78 -11.42
CA ALA A 22 10.29 -4.43 -12.41
C ALA A 22 10.26 -2.91 -12.62
N PRO A 23 9.76 -2.44 -13.78
CA PRO A 23 9.62 -1.00 -14.02
C PRO A 23 8.56 -0.38 -13.09
N ALA A 24 8.76 0.88 -12.72
CA ALA A 24 7.85 1.61 -11.85
C ALA A 24 6.43 1.67 -12.41
N GLU A 25 6.28 1.83 -13.71
CA GLU A 25 4.97 1.90 -14.37
C GLU A 25 4.15 0.62 -14.16
N GLU A 26 4.80 -0.54 -14.25
CA GLU A 26 4.12 -1.82 -14.05
C GLU A 26 3.66 -1.98 -12.59
N LEU A 27 4.54 -1.66 -11.65
CA LEU A 27 4.22 -1.77 -10.22
C LEU A 27 3.15 -0.76 -9.82
N PHE A 28 3.28 0.48 -10.27
CA PHE A 28 2.30 1.52 -10.04
C PHE A 28 0.92 1.11 -10.58
N GLY A 29 0.88 0.49 -11.75
CA GLY A 29 -0.36 0.00 -12.36
C GLY A 29 -1.11 -1.00 -11.49
N LEU A 30 -0.40 -1.82 -10.71
CA LEU A 30 -1.02 -2.77 -9.79
C LEU A 30 -1.70 -2.09 -8.60
N VAL A 31 -1.18 -0.96 -8.15
CA VAL A 31 -1.69 -0.25 -6.99
C VAL A 31 -2.67 0.86 -7.40
N ASN A 32 -2.45 1.47 -8.56
CA ASN A 32 -3.30 2.55 -9.07
C ASN A 32 -4.65 2.04 -9.59
N ASP A 33 -4.81 0.75 -9.75
CA ASP A 33 -6.07 0.10 -10.11
C ASP A 33 -6.60 -0.66 -8.90
N PRO A 34 -7.66 -0.17 -8.23
CA PRO A 34 -8.19 -0.83 -7.04
C PRO A 34 -8.60 -2.28 -7.25
N SER A 35 -9.02 -2.65 -8.46
CA SER A 35 -9.40 -4.03 -8.76
C SER A 35 -8.23 -5.01 -8.68
N LYS A 36 -6.99 -4.49 -8.67
CA LYS A 36 -5.78 -5.30 -8.57
C LYS A 36 -5.17 -5.32 -7.18
N HIS A 37 -5.76 -4.62 -6.20
CA HIS A 37 -5.20 -4.56 -4.84
C HIS A 37 -5.09 -5.95 -4.20
N GLY A 38 -6.03 -6.84 -4.45
CA GLY A 38 -5.97 -8.20 -3.94
C GLY A 38 -4.78 -9.00 -4.45
N LEU A 39 -4.20 -8.61 -5.61
CA LEU A 39 -3.02 -9.28 -6.16
C LEU A 39 -1.74 -8.92 -5.41
N VAL A 40 -1.69 -7.76 -4.77
CA VAL A 40 -0.49 -7.30 -4.06
C VAL A 40 -0.62 -7.39 -2.55
N ASP A 41 -1.84 -7.43 -2.01
CA ASP A 41 -2.06 -7.46 -0.56
C ASP A 41 -1.64 -8.81 0.03
N GLY A 42 -0.66 -8.79 0.92
CA GLY A 42 -0.18 -9.98 1.62
C GLY A 42 -0.88 -10.23 2.95
N SER A 43 -1.75 -9.31 3.39
CA SER A 43 -2.44 -9.44 4.69
C SER A 43 -3.59 -10.43 4.67
N GLY A 44 -4.14 -10.73 3.49
CA GLY A 44 -5.30 -11.59 3.32
C GLY A 44 -6.64 -10.94 3.68
N THR A 45 -6.65 -9.64 4.00
CA THR A 45 -7.89 -8.95 4.39
C THR A 45 -8.61 -8.30 3.21
N VAL A 46 -7.90 -7.99 2.13
CA VAL A 46 -8.47 -7.36 0.94
C VAL A 46 -9.08 -8.43 0.04
N GLN A 47 -10.34 -8.25 -0.33
CA GLN A 47 -11.06 -9.14 -1.24
C GLN A 47 -11.07 -8.57 -2.65
N ASP A 48 -11.35 -9.40 -3.66
CA ASP A 48 -11.31 -9.00 -5.07
C ASP A 48 -12.49 -8.12 -5.50
N ASN A 49 -13.52 -8.01 -4.69
CA ASN A 49 -14.74 -7.27 -5.03
C ASN A 49 -14.57 -5.78 -4.71
N VAL A 50 -14.03 -5.05 -5.67
CA VAL A 50 -13.74 -3.62 -5.54
C VAL A 50 -14.61 -2.83 -6.50
N LYS A 51 -15.14 -1.69 -6.06
CA LYS A 51 -15.89 -0.73 -6.88
C LYS A 51 -15.12 0.58 -6.95
N GLY A 52 -14.98 1.13 -8.15
CA GLY A 52 -14.28 2.38 -8.36
C GLY A 52 -13.67 2.46 -9.75
N PRO A 53 -12.96 3.56 -10.05
CA PRO A 53 -12.28 3.70 -11.34
C PRO A 53 -11.14 2.68 -11.49
N SER A 54 -10.83 2.33 -12.73
CA SER A 54 -9.72 1.44 -13.04
C SER A 54 -8.36 2.11 -12.91
N ALA A 55 -8.33 3.44 -12.82
CA ALA A 55 -7.13 4.23 -12.59
C ALA A 55 -7.46 5.33 -11.59
N LEU A 56 -6.74 5.36 -10.48
CA LEU A 56 -6.95 6.35 -9.43
C LEU A 56 -6.40 7.73 -9.84
N SER A 57 -6.97 8.77 -9.27
CA SER A 57 -6.53 10.15 -9.44
C SER A 57 -6.84 10.91 -8.15
N GLN A 58 -6.30 12.12 -8.02
CA GLN A 58 -6.54 12.97 -6.86
C GLN A 58 -8.05 13.13 -6.61
N GLY A 59 -8.49 12.83 -5.39
CA GLY A 59 -9.88 12.94 -4.98
C GLY A 59 -10.78 11.78 -5.39
N ALA A 60 -10.28 10.80 -6.14
CA ALA A 60 -11.05 9.62 -6.53
C ALA A 60 -11.44 8.79 -5.31
N LYS A 61 -12.57 8.13 -5.39
CA LYS A 61 -13.07 7.23 -4.33
C LYS A 61 -13.18 5.81 -4.86
N PHE A 62 -12.83 4.86 -4.00
CA PHE A 62 -13.04 3.45 -4.31
C PHE A 62 -13.49 2.70 -3.07
N THR A 63 -14.27 1.65 -3.27
CA THR A 63 -14.81 0.82 -2.21
C THR A 63 -14.22 -0.59 -2.33
N THR A 64 -13.60 -1.05 -1.26
CA THR A 64 -12.99 -2.37 -1.17
C THR A 64 -13.79 -3.26 -0.24
N ALA A 65 -14.05 -4.50 -0.68
CA ALA A 65 -14.60 -5.52 0.19
C ALA A 65 -13.46 -6.07 1.06
N MET A 66 -13.69 -6.09 2.36
CA MET A 66 -12.72 -6.55 3.36
C MET A 66 -13.30 -7.73 4.11
N ARG A 67 -12.43 -8.57 4.63
CA ARG A 67 -12.82 -9.65 5.53
C ARG A 67 -11.80 -9.78 6.65
N MET A 68 -12.28 -9.69 7.89
CA MET A 68 -11.44 -9.82 9.07
C MET A 68 -12.20 -10.57 10.15
N TYR A 69 -11.57 -11.56 10.77
CA TYR A 69 -12.17 -12.40 11.82
C TYR A 69 -13.51 -13.01 11.39
N GLY A 70 -13.61 -13.42 10.11
CA GLY A 70 -14.84 -14.02 9.57
C GLY A 70 -15.96 -13.04 9.26
N VAL A 71 -15.76 -11.75 9.51
CA VAL A 71 -16.76 -10.70 9.24
C VAL A 71 -16.39 -9.99 7.92
N SER A 72 -17.37 -9.90 7.02
CA SER A 72 -17.22 -9.18 5.76
C SER A 72 -17.76 -7.76 5.92
N TYR A 73 -17.02 -6.78 5.42
CA TYR A 73 -17.42 -5.38 5.45
C TYR A 73 -16.85 -4.64 4.25
N ARG A 74 -17.30 -3.43 4.01
CA ARG A 74 -16.82 -2.59 2.91
C ARG A 74 -16.29 -1.29 3.44
N ILE A 75 -15.20 -0.80 2.80
CA ILE A 75 -14.56 0.46 3.14
C ILE A 75 -14.46 1.31 1.89
N THR A 76 -14.91 2.56 1.97
CA THR A 76 -14.73 3.54 0.90
C THR A 76 -13.59 4.47 1.28
N CYS A 77 -12.53 4.46 0.47
CA CYS A 77 -11.35 5.29 0.65
C CYS A 77 -11.34 6.41 -0.38
N THR A 78 -10.68 7.52 -0.02
CA THR A 78 -10.52 8.67 -0.90
C THR A 78 -9.04 8.91 -1.16
N VAL A 79 -8.67 9.07 -2.44
CA VAL A 79 -7.28 9.36 -2.82
C VAL A 79 -6.91 10.77 -2.36
N THR A 80 -5.88 10.88 -1.54
CA THR A 80 -5.42 12.12 -0.93
C THR A 80 -4.15 12.67 -1.56
N ASP A 81 -3.38 11.83 -2.25
CA ASP A 81 -2.20 12.24 -2.99
C ASP A 81 -2.01 11.33 -4.19
N HIS A 82 -1.65 11.92 -5.31
CA HIS A 82 -1.44 11.17 -6.56
C HIS A 82 -0.41 11.89 -7.42
N VAL A 83 0.70 11.20 -7.68
CA VAL A 83 1.79 11.71 -8.53
C VAL A 83 2.12 10.63 -9.54
N ASP A 84 2.17 10.99 -10.81
CA ASP A 84 2.55 10.06 -11.87
C ASP A 84 3.52 10.74 -12.81
N THR A 85 4.79 10.70 -12.46
CA THR A 85 5.88 11.23 -13.28
C THR A 85 6.89 10.11 -13.57
N PRO A 86 7.72 10.26 -14.61
CA PRO A 86 8.77 9.25 -14.88
C PRO A 86 9.76 9.06 -13.73
N GLU A 87 10.00 10.10 -12.93
CA GLU A 87 10.99 10.09 -11.86
C GLU A 87 10.43 9.58 -10.53
N HIS A 88 9.11 9.68 -10.34
CA HIS A 88 8.50 9.35 -9.05
C HIS A 88 7.00 9.17 -9.20
N LYS A 89 6.47 8.12 -8.59
CA LYS A 89 5.03 7.85 -8.61
C LYS A 89 4.55 7.65 -7.18
N VAL A 90 3.37 8.21 -6.87
CA VAL A 90 2.76 8.14 -5.54
C VAL A 90 1.27 7.91 -5.70
N VAL A 91 0.71 7.04 -4.87
CA VAL A 91 -0.72 6.99 -4.62
C VAL A 91 -0.95 6.81 -3.13
N GLU A 92 -1.77 7.68 -2.56
CA GLU A 92 -2.14 7.66 -1.15
C GLU A 92 -3.65 7.76 -1.04
N TRP A 93 -4.24 6.99 -0.13
CA TRP A 93 -5.67 7.10 0.14
C TRP A 93 -5.93 7.10 1.63
N ALA A 94 -7.01 7.78 2.02
CA ALA A 94 -7.45 7.89 3.40
C ALA A 94 -8.64 6.97 3.65
N HIS A 95 -8.57 6.24 4.76
CA HIS A 95 -9.70 5.52 5.33
C HIS A 95 -10.69 6.52 5.96
N PRO A 96 -12.00 6.21 6.04
CA PRO A 96 -12.96 7.10 6.69
C PRO A 96 -12.60 7.46 8.14
N ALA A 97 -11.88 6.61 8.86
CA ALA A 97 -11.40 6.90 10.21
C ALA A 97 -10.22 7.87 10.25
N GLY A 98 -9.61 8.20 9.12
CA GLY A 98 -8.55 9.20 9.00
C GLY A 98 -7.15 8.68 8.80
N HIS A 99 -6.89 7.39 9.04
CA HIS A 99 -5.58 6.83 8.74
C HIS A 99 -5.38 6.70 7.23
N ARG A 100 -4.11 6.70 6.78
CA ARG A 100 -3.77 6.73 5.37
C ARG A 100 -2.81 5.62 5.01
N TRP A 101 -2.98 5.11 3.79
CA TRP A 101 -2.06 4.18 3.15
C TRP A 101 -1.39 4.90 1.99
N ARG A 102 -0.06 4.80 1.92
CA ARG A 102 0.72 5.50 0.90
C ARG A 102 1.68 4.53 0.22
N TRP A 103 1.69 4.58 -1.10
CA TRP A 103 2.64 3.85 -1.93
C TRP A 103 3.49 4.83 -2.71
N GLU A 104 4.79 4.59 -2.72
CA GLU A 104 5.76 5.40 -3.45
C GLU A 104 6.63 4.49 -4.29
N PHE A 105 6.86 4.89 -5.54
CA PHE A 105 7.63 4.12 -6.51
C PHE A 105 8.69 5.03 -7.11
N THR A 106 9.98 4.70 -6.88
CA THR A 106 11.11 5.48 -7.39
C THR A 106 11.99 4.57 -8.25
N PRO A 107 12.10 4.85 -9.58
CA PRO A 107 12.97 4.07 -10.44
C PRO A 107 14.43 4.17 -9.99
N THR A 108 15.16 3.05 -10.09
CA THR A 108 16.59 3.01 -9.84
C THR A 108 17.34 3.10 -11.17
N ALA A 109 18.65 3.40 -11.12
CA ALA A 109 19.46 3.55 -12.31
C ALA A 109 19.57 2.27 -13.14
N ASP A 110 19.36 1.10 -12.55
CA ASP A 110 19.47 -0.20 -13.21
C ASP A 110 18.13 -0.77 -13.69
N GLY A 111 17.09 0.06 -13.76
CA GLY A 111 15.78 -0.35 -14.28
C GLY A 111 14.87 -1.05 -13.28
N ARG A 112 15.28 -1.14 -12.02
CA ARG A 112 14.45 -1.65 -10.94
C ARG A 112 13.69 -0.50 -10.30
N THR A 113 12.90 -0.79 -9.27
CA THR A 113 12.09 0.21 -8.59
C THR A 113 12.19 0.03 -7.08
N GLU A 114 12.50 1.12 -6.38
CA GLU A 114 12.35 1.17 -4.93
C GLU A 114 10.89 1.44 -4.60
N VAL A 115 10.27 0.53 -3.88
CA VAL A 115 8.85 0.61 -3.49
C VAL A 115 8.78 0.81 -2.00
N THR A 116 8.05 1.85 -1.58
CA THR A 116 7.81 2.13 -0.16
C THR A 116 6.32 2.12 0.09
N GLU A 117 5.88 1.33 1.07
CA GLU A 117 4.51 1.35 1.56
C GLU A 117 4.49 1.87 2.99
N SER A 118 3.55 2.77 3.29
CA SER A 118 3.41 3.39 4.60
C SER A 118 1.98 3.30 5.10
N PHE A 119 1.83 3.08 6.41
CA PHE A 119 0.58 3.26 7.13
C PHE A 119 0.75 4.46 8.06
N ASP A 120 -0.05 5.52 7.84
CA ASP A 120 0.02 6.77 8.59
C ASP A 120 -1.20 6.89 9.49
N ASN A 121 -0.98 6.80 10.78
CA ASN A 121 -2.02 6.85 11.81
C ASN A 121 -2.12 8.20 12.51
N ARG A 122 -1.38 9.21 12.05
CA ARG A 122 -1.33 10.51 12.73
C ARG A 122 -2.65 11.26 12.75
N LYS A 123 -3.47 11.09 11.70
CA LYS A 123 -4.77 11.75 11.54
C LYS A 123 -5.95 10.84 11.84
N SER A 124 -5.71 9.65 12.36
CA SER A 124 -6.78 8.72 12.68
C SER A 124 -7.52 9.15 13.94
N LYS A 125 -8.85 9.10 13.88
CA LYS A 125 -9.71 9.31 15.05
C LYS A 125 -9.60 8.17 16.06
N LEU A 126 -9.05 7.03 15.64
CA LEU A 126 -8.87 5.82 16.43
C LEU A 126 -7.41 5.60 16.86
N GLY A 127 -6.56 6.65 16.76
CA GLY A 127 -5.13 6.51 16.96
C GLY A 127 -4.73 5.86 18.27
N LYS A 128 -5.32 6.27 19.39
CA LYS A 128 -5.03 5.68 20.71
C LYS A 128 -5.49 4.23 20.79
N PHE A 129 -6.65 3.92 20.23
CA PHE A 129 -7.17 2.56 20.17
C PHE A 129 -6.20 1.68 19.36
N PHE A 130 -5.70 2.16 18.23
CA PHE A 130 -4.75 1.42 17.40
C PHE A 130 -3.44 1.15 18.14
N GLU A 131 -2.94 2.12 18.92
CA GLU A 131 -1.73 1.94 19.72
C GLU A 131 -1.93 0.83 20.77
N ILE A 132 -3.04 0.85 21.48
CA ILE A 132 -3.36 -0.13 22.53
C ILE A 132 -3.55 -1.53 21.93
N ALA A 133 -4.20 -1.61 20.78
CA ALA A 133 -4.51 -2.89 20.15
C ALA A 133 -3.34 -3.51 19.36
N GLY A 134 -2.17 -2.85 19.31
CA GLY A 134 -1.02 -3.34 18.56
C GLY A 134 -1.21 -3.30 17.04
N ILE A 135 -2.06 -2.42 16.55
CA ILE A 135 -2.36 -2.30 15.11
C ILE A 135 -1.12 -1.90 14.31
N ALA A 136 -0.23 -1.08 14.89
CA ALA A 136 1.00 -0.69 14.21
C ALA A 136 1.89 -1.91 13.91
N ASP A 137 2.05 -2.82 14.87
CA ASP A 137 2.84 -4.04 14.66
C ASP A 137 2.18 -4.97 13.67
N GLN A 138 0.86 -5.09 13.71
CA GLN A 138 0.09 -5.89 12.75
C GLN A 138 0.25 -5.34 11.34
N ASN A 139 0.17 -4.02 11.18
CA ASN A 139 0.34 -3.36 9.88
C ASN A 139 1.78 -3.47 9.38
N ALA A 140 2.78 -3.38 10.28
CA ALA A 140 4.17 -3.58 9.92
C ALA A 140 4.40 -4.97 9.33
N ARG A 141 3.82 -6.00 9.94
CA ARG A 141 3.90 -7.37 9.40
C ARG A 141 3.17 -7.49 8.07
N GLY A 142 1.97 -6.91 7.95
CA GLY A 142 1.20 -6.92 6.72
C GLY A 142 1.94 -6.23 5.57
N ILE A 143 2.52 -5.06 5.82
CA ILE A 143 3.33 -4.34 4.83
C ILE A 143 4.54 -5.18 4.42
N THR A 144 5.24 -5.76 5.38
CA THR A 144 6.41 -6.61 5.09
C THR A 144 6.02 -7.79 4.22
N GLU A 145 4.93 -8.47 4.53
CA GLU A 145 4.44 -9.60 3.73
C GLU A 145 4.03 -9.17 2.32
N THR A 146 3.36 -8.02 2.21
CA THR A 146 2.95 -7.46 0.92
C THR A 146 4.16 -7.14 0.05
N LEU A 147 5.16 -6.46 0.59
CA LEU A 147 6.38 -6.11 -0.15
C LEU A 147 7.22 -7.34 -0.49
N SER A 148 7.29 -8.31 0.42
CA SER A 148 7.99 -9.57 0.15
C SER A 148 7.34 -10.34 -0.99
N GLY A 149 6.02 -10.41 -1.01
CA GLY A 149 5.26 -11.06 -2.06
C GLY A 149 5.41 -10.35 -3.41
N LEU A 150 5.39 -9.02 -3.38
CA LEU A 150 5.59 -8.22 -4.59
C LEU A 150 6.99 -8.43 -5.16
N ALA A 151 8.01 -8.41 -4.33
CA ALA A 151 9.40 -8.65 -4.78
C ALA A 151 9.57 -10.07 -5.34
N ALA A 152 9.00 -11.07 -4.66
CA ALA A 152 9.08 -12.47 -5.07
C ALA A 152 8.41 -12.71 -6.44
N ARG A 153 7.35 -11.98 -6.74
CA ARG A 153 6.64 -12.07 -8.02
C ARG A 153 7.54 -11.76 -9.21
N TYR A 154 8.55 -10.92 -9.02
CA TYR A 154 9.48 -10.48 -10.07
C TYR A 154 10.89 -11.04 -9.92
N GLU A 155 11.14 -11.84 -8.91
CA GLU A 155 12.44 -12.52 -8.77
C GLU A 155 12.59 -13.58 -9.87
N GLY A 156 13.82 -13.68 -10.40
CA GLY A 156 14.11 -14.63 -11.47
C GLY A 156 13.72 -14.15 -12.86
N GLU A 157 13.07 -13.00 -13.00
CA GLU A 157 12.87 -12.35 -14.28
C GLU A 157 14.14 -11.57 -14.63
N SER A 158 14.85 -12.04 -15.59
CA SER A 158 16.10 -11.42 -16.04
C SER A 158 15.92 -10.70 -17.37
#